data_a9f433f7556acf61cec2958322b80d99
#
_entry.id   a9f433f7556acf61cec2958322b80d99
#
_cell.length_a   1.000
_cell.length_b   1.000
_cell.length_c   1.000
_cell.angle_alpha   90.00
_cell.angle_beta   90.00
_cell.angle_gamma   90.00
#
_symmetry.space_group_name_H-M   'P 1'
#
loop_
_entity.id
_entity.type
_entity.pdbx_description
1 polymer ?
#
loop_
_entity_poly.entity_id
_entity_poly.type
_entity_poly.pdbx_seq_one_letter_code
_entity_poly.pdbx_strand_id
1 'polypeptide(L)'
;MSLWWLAALVPLAWLCARYCWWKPALPDDLPRVLMYHMVSPQGVSKKHRGLRVDPVMFERQVAWLAANDWEFITMAELSERNFRGGKRVAITFDDGYEDNLLNALPVLQKYQAKATLYLVVERHDNDWSVKKKAHHNSGELAAEPKLSDEQVRQLLHSGVFELGGHTLTHCHLPSTSPVEKAHEISACRSTLQDTFDTPVTSFA
;
A
#
# COMPACT_ATOMS: atom_id res chain seq x y z
N MET A 1 28.59 -24.90 -36.81
CA MET A 1 28.41 -23.72 -35.92
C MET A 1 27.40 -24.08 -34.86
N SER A 2 27.80 -24.11 -33.61
CA SER A 2 26.95 -24.58 -32.50
C SER A 2 25.86 -23.55 -32.13
N LEU A 3 24.61 -23.99 -32.10
CA LEU A 3 23.43 -23.15 -31.78
C LEU A 3 23.30 -22.82 -30.28
N TRP A 4 24.32 -23.10 -29.45
CA TRP A 4 24.30 -22.89 -28.00
C TRP A 4 24.10 -21.42 -27.58
N TRP A 5 24.49 -20.47 -28.42
CA TRP A 5 24.26 -19.04 -28.14
C TRP A 5 22.79 -18.65 -28.23
N LEU A 6 21.93 -19.40 -28.98
CA LEU A 6 20.47 -19.17 -29.00
C LEU A 6 19.85 -19.48 -27.64
N ALA A 7 20.37 -20.45 -26.90
CA ALA A 7 19.92 -20.76 -25.56
C ALA A 7 20.19 -19.63 -24.55
N ALA A 8 21.18 -18.80 -24.78
CA ALA A 8 21.47 -17.62 -23.96
C ALA A 8 20.52 -16.44 -24.24
N LEU A 9 19.91 -16.38 -25.44
CA LEU A 9 18.97 -15.31 -25.78
C LEU A 9 17.67 -15.41 -25.00
N VAL A 10 17.24 -16.60 -24.61
CA VAL A 10 15.98 -16.79 -23.86
C VAL A 10 16.05 -16.15 -22.46
N PRO A 11 17.05 -16.45 -21.61
CA PRO A 11 17.17 -15.77 -20.33
C PRO A 11 17.44 -14.28 -20.47
N LEU A 12 18.20 -13.85 -21.49
CA LEU A 12 18.42 -12.43 -21.75
C LEU A 12 17.12 -11.72 -22.14
N ALA A 13 16.33 -12.30 -23.04
CA ALA A 13 15.03 -11.78 -23.42
C ALA A 13 14.07 -11.70 -22.21
N TRP A 14 14.11 -12.73 -21.35
CA TRP A 14 13.32 -12.76 -20.12
C TRP A 14 13.76 -11.64 -19.14
N LEU A 15 15.06 -11.49 -18.91
CA LEU A 15 15.62 -10.40 -18.10
C LEU A 15 15.20 -9.03 -18.66
N CYS A 16 15.36 -8.85 -19.97
CA CYS A 16 14.94 -7.65 -20.64
C CYS A 16 13.44 -7.38 -20.44
N ALA A 17 12.58 -8.36 -20.67
CA ALA A 17 11.14 -8.22 -20.46
C ALA A 17 10.77 -7.97 -18.99
N ARG A 18 11.49 -8.59 -18.04
CA ARG A 18 11.23 -8.48 -16.60
C ARG A 18 11.61 -7.13 -16.01
N TYR A 19 12.74 -6.59 -16.41
CA TYR A 19 13.30 -5.36 -15.82
C TYR A 19 13.15 -4.13 -16.69
N CYS A 20 12.79 -4.30 -17.97
CA CYS A 20 12.57 -3.19 -18.91
C CYS A 20 13.66 -2.12 -18.92
N TRP A 21 14.91 -2.49 -18.63
CA TRP A 21 16.05 -1.59 -18.45
C TRP A 21 16.36 -0.71 -19.68
N TRP A 22 15.87 -1.11 -20.86
CA TRP A 22 16.00 -0.31 -22.10
C TRP A 22 14.91 0.76 -22.25
N LYS A 23 13.86 0.71 -21.41
CA LYS A 23 12.82 1.74 -21.46
C LYS A 23 13.36 3.02 -20.82
N PRO A 24 13.08 4.18 -21.39
CA PRO A 24 13.41 5.43 -20.74
C PRO A 24 12.70 5.51 -19.38
N ALA A 25 13.36 6.10 -18.40
CA ALA A 25 12.73 6.39 -17.12
C ALA A 25 11.49 7.26 -17.35
N LEU A 26 10.45 7.02 -16.55
CA LEU A 26 9.29 7.91 -16.56
C LEU A 26 9.72 9.31 -16.12
N PRO A 27 9.21 10.36 -16.78
CA PRO A 27 9.50 11.73 -16.40
C PRO A 27 9.20 11.99 -14.92
N ASP A 28 10.04 12.79 -14.26
CA ASP A 28 9.89 13.10 -12.84
C ASP A 28 8.67 14.01 -12.53
N ASP A 29 8.08 14.62 -13.56
CA ASP A 29 6.86 15.40 -13.46
C ASP A 29 5.58 14.55 -13.35
N LEU A 30 5.70 13.24 -13.50
CA LEU A 30 4.62 12.30 -13.25
C LEU A 30 4.67 11.83 -11.79
N PRO A 31 3.54 11.88 -11.07
CA PRO A 31 3.49 11.43 -9.68
C PRO A 31 3.78 9.93 -9.57
N ARG A 32 4.31 9.53 -8.43
CA ARG A 32 4.51 8.12 -8.05
C ARG A 32 3.56 7.76 -6.93
N VAL A 33 3.03 6.55 -6.96
CA VAL A 33 2.30 5.97 -5.84
C VAL A 33 3.09 4.76 -5.35
N LEU A 34 3.50 4.79 -4.10
CA LEU A 34 4.23 3.71 -3.45
C LEU A 34 3.29 3.02 -2.45
N MET A 35 2.89 1.81 -2.78
CA MET A 35 1.99 1.00 -1.98
C MET A 35 2.79 0.12 -1.01
N TYR A 36 2.44 0.20 0.26
CA TYR A 36 2.94 -0.64 1.36
C TYR A 36 1.77 -1.33 2.06
N HIS A 37 2.08 -2.37 2.82
CA HIS A 37 1.15 -3.02 3.75
C HIS A 37 1.77 -3.01 5.15
N MET A 38 2.80 -3.81 5.38
CA MET A 38 3.46 -3.94 6.67
C MET A 38 4.88 -3.34 6.65
N VAL A 39 5.22 -2.59 7.68
CA VAL A 39 6.59 -2.11 7.95
C VAL A 39 7.10 -2.83 9.18
N SER A 40 7.57 -4.04 9.00
CA SER A 40 8.04 -4.92 10.08
C SER A 40 9.20 -5.78 9.63
N PRO A 41 10.04 -6.28 10.57
CA PRO A 41 11.09 -7.24 10.23
C PRO A 41 10.52 -8.43 9.49
N GLN A 42 11.29 -9.00 8.57
CA GLN A 42 10.90 -10.20 7.84
C GLN A 42 10.59 -11.32 8.84
N GLY A 43 9.34 -11.75 8.90
CA GLY A 43 8.90 -12.85 9.75
C GLY A 43 9.51 -14.21 9.32
N VAL A 44 9.32 -15.22 10.15
CA VAL A 44 9.81 -16.58 9.92
C VAL A 44 9.22 -17.21 8.66
N SER A 45 8.00 -16.81 8.29
CA SER A 45 7.32 -17.34 7.12
C SER A 45 7.77 -16.68 5.81
N LYS A 46 7.97 -17.54 4.80
CA LYS A 46 8.29 -17.07 3.44
C LYS A 46 7.06 -16.64 2.64
N LYS A 47 5.85 -16.91 3.13
CA LYS A 47 4.61 -16.81 2.33
C LYS A 47 4.20 -15.38 2.00
N HIS A 48 4.29 -14.46 2.93
CA HIS A 48 3.81 -13.09 2.74
C HIS A 48 4.94 -12.05 2.75
N ARG A 49 6.15 -12.46 2.34
CA ARG A 49 7.32 -11.57 2.27
C ARG A 49 7.09 -10.33 1.40
N GLY A 50 6.29 -10.45 0.35
CA GLY A 50 5.97 -9.33 -0.54
C GLY A 50 5.11 -8.24 0.11
N LEU A 51 4.43 -8.54 1.22
CA LEU A 51 3.64 -7.57 1.98
C LEU A 51 4.45 -6.84 3.06
N ARG A 52 5.71 -7.23 3.31
CA ARG A 52 6.54 -6.67 4.38
C ARG A 52 7.74 -5.94 3.81
N VAL A 53 7.98 -4.78 4.36
CA VAL A 53 9.22 -4.03 4.19
C VAL A 53 9.90 -3.89 5.55
N ASP A 54 11.19 -4.19 5.60
CA ASP A 54 11.99 -3.99 6.81
C ASP A 54 12.01 -2.50 7.18
N PRO A 55 11.85 -2.14 8.48
CA PRO A 55 11.80 -0.74 8.91
C PRO A 55 13.01 0.10 8.49
N VAL A 56 14.22 -0.48 8.51
CA VAL A 56 15.43 0.20 8.06
C VAL A 56 15.39 0.46 6.55
N MET A 57 14.84 -0.49 5.79
CA MET A 57 14.68 -0.31 4.34
C MET A 57 13.59 0.72 4.03
N PHE A 58 12.48 0.71 4.76
CA PHE A 58 11.42 1.73 4.63
C PHE A 58 11.99 3.12 4.89
N GLU A 59 12.72 3.30 5.99
CA GLU A 59 13.37 4.57 6.31
C GLU A 59 14.33 5.03 5.21
N ARG A 60 15.16 4.11 4.67
CA ARG A 60 16.05 4.44 3.55
C ARG A 60 15.31 4.91 2.31
N GLN A 61 14.16 4.31 2.00
CA GLN A 61 13.34 4.71 0.86
C GLN A 61 12.76 6.10 1.06
N VAL A 62 12.17 6.39 2.23
CA VAL A 62 11.60 7.71 2.56
C VAL A 62 12.70 8.78 2.59
N ALA A 63 13.84 8.48 3.22
CA ALA A 63 15.01 9.38 3.27
C ALA A 63 15.53 9.73 1.87
N TRP A 64 15.60 8.73 0.98
CA TRP A 64 16.03 8.96 -0.39
C TRP A 64 15.07 9.89 -1.15
N LEU A 65 13.77 9.68 -0.99
CA LEU A 65 12.75 10.54 -1.60
C LEU A 65 12.90 11.99 -1.10
N ALA A 66 13.00 12.18 0.21
CA ALA A 66 13.19 13.50 0.82
C ALA A 66 14.48 14.18 0.33
N ALA A 67 15.60 13.44 0.26
CA ALA A 67 16.88 13.96 -0.20
C ALA A 67 16.94 14.26 -1.70
N ASN A 68 15.98 13.78 -2.49
CA ASN A 68 15.88 14.01 -3.93
C ASN A 68 14.71 14.92 -4.31
N ASP A 69 14.24 15.74 -3.37
CA ASP A 69 13.23 16.78 -3.57
C ASP A 69 11.86 16.24 -4.04
N TRP A 70 11.48 15.04 -3.58
CA TRP A 70 10.13 14.54 -3.80
C TRP A 70 9.16 15.17 -2.80
N GLU A 71 8.12 15.83 -3.31
CA GLU A 71 7.00 16.34 -2.51
C GLU A 71 6.11 15.17 -2.09
N PHE A 72 5.98 14.96 -0.77
CA PHE A 72 5.06 13.97 -0.23
C PHE A 72 3.64 14.53 -0.20
N ILE A 73 2.74 13.88 -0.90
CA ILE A 73 1.33 14.26 -0.99
C ILE A 73 0.44 13.06 -0.62
N THR A 74 -0.78 13.36 -0.19
CA THR A 74 -1.80 12.32 0.02
C THR A 74 -2.52 11.99 -1.29
N MET A 75 -3.31 10.92 -1.30
CA MET A 75 -4.10 10.56 -2.48
C MET A 75 -5.23 11.57 -2.75
N ALA A 76 -5.80 12.19 -1.71
CA ALA A 76 -6.74 13.29 -1.89
C ALA A 76 -6.07 14.49 -2.58
N GLU A 77 -4.91 14.91 -2.08
CA GLU A 77 -4.12 15.99 -2.70
C GLU A 77 -3.72 15.67 -4.14
N LEU A 78 -3.41 14.41 -4.42
CA LEU A 78 -3.11 13.96 -5.78
C LEU A 78 -4.32 14.09 -6.70
N SER A 79 -5.52 13.78 -6.23
CA SER A 79 -6.75 13.88 -7.01
C SER A 79 -7.19 15.33 -7.31
N GLU A 80 -6.87 16.25 -6.42
CA GLU A 80 -7.23 17.67 -6.55
C GLU A 80 -6.26 18.47 -7.42
N ARG A 81 -5.03 18.00 -7.56
CA ARG A 81 -3.97 18.71 -8.28
C ARG A 81 -3.82 18.20 -9.71
N ASN A 82 -3.35 19.07 -10.59
CA ASN A 82 -2.94 18.67 -11.93
C ASN A 82 -1.87 17.57 -11.84
N PHE A 83 -2.06 16.46 -12.56
CA PHE A 83 -1.15 15.31 -12.54
C PHE A 83 0.32 15.65 -12.88
N ARG A 84 0.57 16.77 -13.53
CA ARG A 84 1.92 17.20 -13.90
C ARG A 84 2.39 18.39 -13.08
N GLY A 85 3.66 18.42 -12.76
CA GLY A 85 4.30 19.57 -12.16
C GLY A 85 5.12 19.24 -10.91
N GLY A 86 6.34 18.76 -11.09
CA GLY A 86 7.30 18.46 -10.04
C GLY A 86 7.28 17.00 -9.58
N LYS A 87 8.30 16.64 -8.83
CA LYS A 87 8.49 15.30 -8.25
C LYS A 87 7.50 15.10 -7.11
N ARG A 88 6.43 14.34 -7.32
CA ARG A 88 5.43 14.05 -6.30
C ARG A 88 5.32 12.57 -6.03
N VAL A 89 5.19 12.22 -4.78
CA VAL A 89 5.01 10.85 -4.33
C VAL A 89 3.89 10.76 -3.30
N ALA A 90 2.95 9.85 -3.54
CA ALA A 90 1.97 9.43 -2.56
C ALA A 90 2.42 8.09 -1.97
N ILE A 91 2.52 8.01 -0.65
CA ILE A 91 2.78 6.78 0.07
C ILE A 91 1.42 6.26 0.56
N THR A 92 1.11 5.00 0.27
CA THR A 92 -0.13 4.37 0.72
C THR A 92 0.15 3.14 1.56
N PHE A 93 -0.69 2.90 2.55
CA PHE A 93 -0.68 1.70 3.38
C PHE A 93 -2.04 1.04 3.30
N ASP A 94 -2.06 -0.22 2.90
CA ASP A 94 -3.29 -0.98 2.75
C ASP A 94 -3.52 -1.85 3.99
N ASP A 95 -4.78 -2.28 4.19
CA ASP A 95 -5.23 -3.25 5.19
C ASP A 95 -5.34 -2.72 6.64
N GLY A 96 -4.51 -1.80 7.08
CA GLY A 96 -4.54 -1.27 8.44
C GLY A 96 -3.78 -2.13 9.45
N TYR A 97 -2.55 -2.50 9.17
CA TYR A 97 -1.67 -3.20 10.11
C TYR A 97 -1.15 -2.27 11.21
N GLU A 98 -1.01 -2.79 12.45
CA GLU A 98 -0.58 -2.02 13.62
C GLU A 98 0.82 -1.41 13.45
N ASP A 99 1.69 -2.09 12.71
CA ASP A 99 3.06 -1.62 12.45
C ASP A 99 3.12 -0.31 11.62
N ASN A 100 2.01 0.08 10.99
CA ASN A 100 1.91 1.40 10.35
C ASN A 100 1.96 2.52 11.40
N LEU A 101 1.40 2.33 12.58
CA LEU A 101 1.53 3.24 13.71
C LEU A 101 2.91 3.13 14.37
N LEU A 102 3.34 1.91 14.67
CA LEU A 102 4.51 1.69 15.51
C LEU A 102 5.83 1.96 14.79
N ASN A 103 5.91 1.61 13.50
CA ASN A 103 7.15 1.64 12.74
C ASN A 103 7.13 2.67 11.59
N ALA A 104 6.00 2.84 10.88
CA ALA A 104 5.96 3.76 9.75
C ALA A 104 5.77 5.21 10.18
N LEU A 105 4.85 5.52 11.10
CA LEU A 105 4.57 6.88 11.55
C LEU A 105 5.83 7.64 12.03
N PRO A 106 6.70 7.08 12.89
CA PRO A 106 7.90 7.79 13.34
C PRO A 106 8.84 8.18 12.18
N VAL A 107 8.97 7.30 11.19
CA VAL A 107 9.77 7.58 9.99
C VAL A 107 9.14 8.69 9.16
N LEU A 108 7.84 8.62 8.89
CA LEU A 108 7.14 9.64 8.13
C LEU A 108 7.22 11.02 8.80
N GLN A 109 7.06 11.08 10.12
CA GLN A 109 7.22 12.32 10.90
C GLN A 109 8.63 12.88 10.79
N LYS A 110 9.66 12.03 10.90
CA LYS A 110 11.06 12.44 10.80
C LYS A 110 11.38 13.14 9.48
N TYR A 111 10.78 12.70 8.39
CA TYR A 111 11.01 13.24 7.05
C TYR A 111 9.89 14.17 6.56
N GLN A 112 8.96 14.55 7.43
CA GLN A 112 7.80 15.39 7.11
C GLN A 112 6.99 14.83 5.91
N ALA A 113 6.95 13.51 5.80
CA ALA A 113 6.25 12.79 4.76
C ALA A 113 4.77 12.62 5.12
N LYS A 114 3.91 12.63 4.12
CA LYS A 114 2.48 12.31 4.25
C LYS A 114 2.21 10.92 3.70
N ALA A 115 1.11 10.32 4.14
CA ALA A 115 0.65 9.02 3.66
C ALA A 115 -0.88 8.93 3.63
N THR A 116 -1.40 7.94 2.91
CA THR A 116 -2.82 7.56 2.90
C THR A 116 -2.95 6.17 3.49
N LEU A 117 -3.80 6.00 4.49
CA LEU A 117 -4.18 4.71 5.06
C LEU A 117 -5.46 4.22 4.38
N TYR A 118 -5.38 3.14 3.62
CA TYR A 118 -6.53 2.44 3.07
C TYR A 118 -6.98 1.35 4.05
N LEU A 119 -8.05 1.64 4.78
CA LEU A 119 -8.48 0.85 5.92
C LEU A 119 -9.64 -0.07 5.57
N VAL A 120 -9.50 -1.36 5.90
CA VAL A 120 -10.61 -2.31 5.91
C VAL A 120 -11.45 -2.08 7.17
N VAL A 121 -12.77 -2.05 7.03
CA VAL A 121 -13.67 -1.83 8.18
C VAL A 121 -13.63 -3.03 9.12
N GLU A 122 -13.95 -4.23 8.60
CA GLU A 122 -13.94 -5.48 9.35
C GLU A 122 -12.54 -6.11 9.36
N ARG A 123 -11.58 -5.41 9.99
CA ARG A 123 -10.17 -5.82 9.99
C ARG A 123 -9.77 -6.75 11.12
N HIS A 124 -10.64 -6.91 12.12
CA HIS A 124 -10.39 -7.79 13.25
C HIS A 124 -11.09 -9.15 13.05
N ASP A 125 -10.47 -10.21 13.54
CA ASP A 125 -11.01 -11.58 13.56
C ASP A 125 -11.34 -12.20 12.19
N ASN A 126 -10.95 -11.54 11.10
CA ASN A 126 -11.15 -12.04 9.74
C ASN A 126 -9.83 -12.54 9.14
N ASP A 127 -9.86 -13.75 8.61
CA ASP A 127 -8.78 -14.24 7.74
C ASP A 127 -9.00 -13.72 6.31
N TRP A 128 -8.28 -12.66 5.95
CA TRP A 128 -8.36 -12.07 4.61
C TRP A 128 -7.65 -12.89 3.54
N SER A 129 -7.20 -14.09 3.87
CA SER A 129 -6.65 -14.99 2.88
C SER A 129 -7.74 -15.30 1.84
N VAL A 130 -7.62 -14.65 0.69
CA VAL A 130 -8.52 -14.84 -0.43
C VAL A 130 -8.55 -16.32 -0.78
N LYS A 131 -9.72 -16.95 -0.76
CA LYS A 131 -9.99 -18.38 -1.04
C LYS A 131 -9.40 -18.94 -2.35
N LYS A 132 -8.65 -18.15 -3.11
CA LYS A 132 -8.13 -18.52 -4.44
C LYS A 132 -6.99 -19.54 -4.44
N LYS A 133 -6.26 -19.71 -3.33
CA LYS A 133 -5.18 -20.71 -3.23
C LYS A 133 -5.22 -21.30 -1.83
N ALA A 134 -5.38 -22.62 -1.72
CA ALA A 134 -5.47 -23.34 -0.45
C ALA A 134 -4.31 -23.06 0.53
N HIS A 135 -3.15 -22.63 0.04
CA HIS A 135 -2.01 -22.24 0.86
C HIS A 135 -2.08 -20.80 1.42
N HIS A 136 -3.06 -20.00 1.03
CA HIS A 136 -3.32 -18.68 1.62
C HIS A 136 -4.21 -18.76 2.86
N ASN A 137 -4.85 -19.89 3.12
CA ASN A 137 -5.71 -20.13 4.30
C ASN A 137 -4.89 -20.58 5.53
N SER A 138 -3.69 -20.04 5.73
CA SER A 138 -2.84 -20.44 6.87
C SER A 138 -3.14 -19.66 8.15
N GLY A 139 -4.08 -18.72 8.12
CA GLY A 139 -4.35 -17.83 9.27
C GLY A 139 -3.22 -16.85 9.62
N GLU A 140 -2.15 -16.83 8.84
CA GLU A 140 -0.97 -16.00 9.12
C GLU A 140 -1.31 -14.51 9.09
N LEU A 141 -2.09 -14.05 8.10
CA LEU A 141 -2.51 -12.66 8.00
C LEU A 141 -3.57 -12.29 9.06
N ALA A 142 -4.38 -13.25 9.49
CA ALA A 142 -5.32 -13.06 10.60
C ALA A 142 -4.58 -12.85 11.94
N ALA A 143 -3.43 -13.53 12.12
CA ALA A 143 -2.61 -13.38 13.32
C ALA A 143 -1.81 -12.07 13.38
N GLU A 144 -1.66 -11.37 12.25
CA GLU A 144 -0.96 -10.08 12.24
C GLU A 144 -1.79 -9.00 12.91
N PRO A 145 -1.23 -8.26 13.88
CA PRO A 145 -1.95 -7.20 14.58
C PRO A 145 -2.48 -6.13 13.63
N LYS A 146 -3.73 -5.75 13.84
CA LYS A 146 -4.41 -4.69 13.12
C LYS A 146 -4.58 -3.47 14.02
N LEU A 147 -4.61 -2.30 13.41
CA LEU A 147 -4.90 -1.05 14.09
C LEU A 147 -6.26 -1.11 14.79
N SER A 148 -6.30 -0.82 16.08
CA SER A 148 -7.55 -0.50 16.77
C SER A 148 -8.09 0.85 16.28
N ASP A 149 -9.38 1.14 16.54
CA ASP A 149 -9.96 2.44 16.20
C ASP A 149 -9.24 3.60 16.90
N GLU A 150 -8.79 3.39 18.14
CA GLU A 150 -7.99 4.39 18.85
C GLU A 150 -6.64 4.64 18.19
N GLN A 151 -5.97 3.59 17.74
CA GLN A 151 -4.71 3.71 16.99
C GLN A 151 -4.90 4.40 15.63
N VAL A 152 -6.03 4.16 14.95
CA VAL A 152 -6.38 4.90 13.74
C VAL A 152 -6.57 6.39 14.04
N ARG A 153 -7.28 6.74 15.13
CA ARG A 153 -7.40 8.14 15.56
C ARG A 153 -6.05 8.78 15.86
N GLN A 154 -5.12 8.05 16.49
CA GLN A 154 -3.75 8.54 16.70
C GLN A 154 -3.03 8.84 15.38
N LEU A 155 -3.15 7.96 14.38
CA LEU A 155 -2.58 8.19 13.05
C LEU A 155 -3.17 9.44 12.40
N LEU A 156 -4.48 9.63 12.45
CA LEU A 156 -5.17 10.79 11.87
C LEU A 156 -4.80 12.09 12.60
N HIS A 157 -4.80 12.08 13.94
CA HIS A 157 -4.41 13.24 14.75
C HIS A 157 -2.94 13.63 14.57
N SER A 158 -2.07 12.75 14.10
CA SER A 158 -0.67 13.08 13.80
C SER A 158 -0.52 14.09 12.66
N GLY A 159 -1.56 14.29 11.84
CA GLY A 159 -1.52 15.10 10.64
C GLY A 159 -0.69 14.52 9.48
N VAL A 160 -0.17 13.30 9.67
CA VAL A 160 0.64 12.58 8.67
C VAL A 160 -0.24 11.75 7.74
N PHE A 161 -1.29 11.15 8.27
CA PHE A 161 -2.15 10.23 7.54
C PHE A 161 -3.49 10.84 7.19
N GLU A 162 -3.94 10.63 5.96
CA GLU A 162 -5.35 10.69 5.59
C GLU A 162 -5.97 9.30 5.57
N LEU A 163 -7.29 9.23 5.63
CA LEU A 163 -8.05 7.97 5.60
C LEU A 163 -8.68 7.74 4.23
N GLY A 164 -8.46 6.55 3.67
CA GLY A 164 -9.13 6.01 2.50
C GLY A 164 -9.87 4.70 2.81
N GLY A 165 -10.76 4.28 1.93
CA GLY A 165 -11.51 3.03 2.07
C GLY A 165 -10.82 1.85 1.40
N HIS A 166 -10.95 0.65 2.02
CA HIS A 166 -10.41 -0.60 1.48
C HIS A 166 -11.42 -1.76 1.59
N THR A 167 -12.67 -1.52 1.21
CA THR A 167 -13.85 -2.38 1.37
C THR A 167 -14.29 -2.57 2.84
N LEU A 168 -15.47 -3.14 3.02
CA LEU A 168 -15.96 -3.55 4.35
C LEU A 168 -15.20 -4.77 4.87
N THR A 169 -15.13 -5.82 4.03
CA THR A 169 -14.71 -7.17 4.43
C THR A 169 -13.42 -7.63 3.79
N HIS A 170 -12.69 -6.76 3.09
CA HIS A 170 -11.54 -7.11 2.25
C HIS A 170 -11.91 -8.12 1.14
N CYS A 171 -13.10 -7.99 0.56
CA CYS A 171 -13.57 -8.88 -0.49
C CYS A 171 -12.79 -8.68 -1.80
N HIS A 172 -12.74 -9.75 -2.62
CA HIS A 172 -12.20 -9.65 -3.97
C HIS A 172 -13.23 -9.07 -4.93
N LEU A 173 -13.31 -7.75 -5.04
CA LEU A 173 -14.30 -7.02 -5.83
C LEU A 173 -14.53 -7.58 -7.26
N PRO A 174 -13.51 -7.99 -8.04
CA PRO A 174 -13.75 -8.60 -9.35
C PRO A 174 -14.66 -9.83 -9.34
N SER A 175 -14.72 -10.56 -8.21
CA SER A 175 -15.51 -11.78 -8.05
C SER A 175 -16.89 -11.58 -7.42
N THR A 176 -17.20 -10.36 -6.96
CA THR A 176 -18.50 -10.05 -6.34
C THR A 176 -19.51 -9.54 -7.37
N SER A 177 -20.80 -9.62 -7.04
CA SER A 177 -21.86 -9.06 -7.87
C SER A 177 -21.80 -7.52 -7.90
N PRO A 178 -22.36 -6.84 -8.91
CA PRO A 178 -22.40 -5.37 -8.95
C PRO A 178 -23.06 -4.74 -7.71
N VAL A 179 -24.08 -5.37 -7.15
CA VAL A 179 -24.77 -4.89 -5.94
C VAL A 179 -23.87 -4.99 -4.71
N GLU A 180 -23.22 -6.13 -4.54
CA GLU A 180 -22.26 -6.33 -3.45
C GLU A 180 -21.06 -5.39 -3.56
N LYS A 181 -20.51 -5.16 -4.78
CA LYS A 181 -19.44 -4.18 -5.00
C LYS A 181 -19.85 -2.79 -4.55
N ALA A 182 -21.04 -2.35 -4.96
CA ALA A 182 -21.55 -1.05 -4.57
C ALA A 182 -21.71 -0.94 -3.07
N HIS A 183 -22.19 -2.00 -2.41
CA HIS A 183 -22.31 -2.07 -0.96
C HIS A 183 -20.97 -2.04 -0.26
N GLU A 184 -20.02 -2.89 -0.64
CA GLU A 184 -18.67 -2.96 -0.08
C GLU A 184 -17.93 -1.60 -0.12
N ILE A 185 -18.11 -0.85 -1.20
CA ILE A 185 -17.46 0.46 -1.36
C ILE A 185 -18.22 1.55 -0.59
N SER A 186 -19.55 1.64 -0.77
CA SER A 186 -20.32 2.74 -0.20
C SER A 186 -20.46 2.62 1.32
N ALA A 187 -20.73 1.41 1.82
CA ALA A 187 -20.83 1.17 3.26
C ALA A 187 -19.46 1.28 3.95
N CYS A 188 -18.36 0.85 3.31
CA CYS A 188 -17.02 1.12 3.81
C CYS A 188 -16.81 2.62 4.03
N ARG A 189 -17.08 3.43 3.01
CA ARG A 189 -16.94 4.88 3.08
C ARG A 189 -17.75 5.49 4.22
N SER A 190 -19.06 5.19 4.29
CA SER A 190 -19.94 5.76 5.31
C SER A 190 -19.52 5.34 6.71
N THR A 191 -19.23 4.06 6.92
CA THR A 191 -18.79 3.54 8.22
C THR A 191 -17.50 4.19 8.71
N LEU A 192 -16.51 4.35 7.83
CA LEU A 192 -15.25 5.00 8.20
C LEU A 192 -15.45 6.48 8.51
N GLN A 193 -16.26 7.19 7.73
CA GLN A 193 -16.57 8.60 7.98
C GLN A 193 -17.29 8.79 9.33
N ASP A 194 -18.28 7.95 9.61
CA ASP A 194 -19.05 8.00 10.85
C ASP A 194 -18.20 7.63 12.08
N THR A 195 -17.27 6.65 11.93
CA THR A 195 -16.43 6.17 13.04
C THR A 195 -15.33 7.16 13.41
N PHE A 196 -14.74 7.82 12.41
CA PHE A 196 -13.55 8.65 12.61
C PHE A 196 -13.78 10.14 12.43
N ASP A 197 -15.01 10.56 12.14
CA ASP A 197 -15.38 11.98 11.88
C ASP A 197 -14.41 12.66 10.91
N THR A 198 -14.12 11.99 9.80
CA THR A 198 -13.14 12.47 8.81
C THR A 198 -13.61 12.15 7.39
N PRO A 199 -13.33 13.01 6.39
CA PRO A 199 -13.65 12.70 5.01
C PRO A 199 -12.90 11.46 4.51
N VAL A 200 -13.60 10.57 3.77
CA VAL A 200 -13.01 9.44 3.04
C VAL A 200 -13.28 9.68 1.56
N THR A 201 -12.25 10.14 0.84
CA THR A 201 -12.38 10.63 -0.54
C THR A 201 -11.71 9.71 -1.56
N SER A 202 -10.87 8.77 -1.11
CA SER A 202 -10.16 7.81 -1.96
C SER A 202 -10.45 6.37 -1.55
N PHE A 203 -10.21 5.46 -2.48
CA PHE A 203 -10.47 4.03 -2.33
C PHE A 203 -9.40 3.22 -3.08
N ALA A 204 -8.96 2.06 -2.52
CA ALA A 204 -8.01 1.13 -3.13
C ALA A 204 -8.46 -0.33 -3.00
#